data_f00fc7040d1bd476161e24dff1241c14
#
_entry.id   f00fc7040d1bd476161e24dff1241c14
#
_cell.length_a   1.000
_cell.length_b   1.000
_cell.length_c   1.000
_cell.angle_alpha   90.00
_cell.angle_beta   90.00
_cell.angle_gamma   90.00
#
_symmetry.space_group_name_H-M   'P 1'
#
loop_
_entity.id
_entity.type
_entity.pdbx_description
1 polymer ?
#
loop_
_entity_poly.entity_id
_entity_poly.type
_entity_poly.pdbx_seq_one_letter_code
_entity_poly.pdbx_strand_id
1 'polypeptide(L)'
;MCIRDRERLAKLAGGVAVLYVGAASEVEMKEKKDRVDDALHATRAAVEEGIVSGGGVALLRSISKLDSVKANNDDQSTGIQIISRALESPLRTIVENAGGEGSVVVSKVLDGKDSFGYDAKSDKYVDLFKSGIIDPKKVTRIALENAASVAGMILTTECALVDIKEDTPATPPMGGGGMPGMM
;
A
#
# COMPACT_ATOMS: atom_id res chain seq x y z
N MET A 1 -0.53 21.38 -13.96
CA MET A 1 0.49 22.33 -13.48
C MET A 1 1.71 22.19 -14.37
N CYS A 2 2.04 23.18 -15.18
CA CYS A 2 3.14 23.08 -16.14
C CYS A 2 4.49 23.32 -15.47
N ILE A 3 5.59 22.97 -16.15
CA ILE A 3 6.96 23.13 -15.64
C ILE A 3 7.22 24.59 -15.22
N ARG A 4 6.76 25.55 -15.99
CA ARG A 4 6.89 26.98 -15.70
C ARG A 4 6.17 27.43 -14.42
N ASP A 5 5.03 26.80 -14.10
CA ASP A 5 4.30 27.12 -12.85
C ASP A 5 5.06 26.62 -11.63
N ARG A 6 5.73 25.47 -11.74
CA ARG A 6 6.61 24.94 -10.70
C ARG A 6 7.84 25.82 -10.48
N GLU A 7 8.45 26.31 -11.55
CA GLU A 7 9.60 27.24 -11.47
C GLU A 7 9.22 28.57 -10.82
N ARG A 8 8.02 29.09 -11.14
CA ARG A 8 7.51 30.33 -10.51
C ARG A 8 7.21 30.13 -9.03
N LEU A 9 6.55 29.02 -8.69
CA LEU A 9 6.28 28.65 -7.31
C LEU A 9 7.58 28.48 -6.51
N ALA A 10 8.57 27.88 -7.11
CA ALA A 10 9.87 27.68 -6.51
C ALA A 10 10.59 28.98 -6.17
N LYS A 11 10.51 29.99 -7.05
CA LYS A 11 11.07 31.32 -6.80
C LYS A 11 10.36 32.04 -5.64
N LEU A 12 9.07 31.76 -5.44
CA LEU A 12 8.27 32.32 -4.34
C LEU A 12 8.49 31.57 -3.02
N ALA A 13 8.74 30.26 -3.08
CA ALA A 13 8.86 29.38 -1.92
C ALA A 13 10.30 29.15 -1.41
N GLY A 14 11.29 29.87 -1.95
CA GLY A 14 12.67 29.85 -1.43
C GLY A 14 13.58 28.78 -2.00
N GLY A 15 13.19 28.04 -3.04
CA GLY A 15 14.08 27.14 -3.78
C GLY A 15 13.42 25.89 -4.38
N VAL A 16 14.17 25.21 -5.25
CA VAL A 16 13.83 23.90 -5.84
C VAL A 16 15.00 22.95 -5.59
N ALA A 17 14.70 21.79 -5.06
CA ALA A 17 15.62 20.65 -5.07
C ALA A 17 15.37 19.82 -6.33
N VAL A 18 16.42 19.51 -7.08
CA VAL A 18 16.35 18.65 -8.27
C VAL A 18 17.12 17.38 -7.98
N LEU A 19 16.40 16.25 -8.04
CA LEU A 19 17.00 14.93 -7.88
C LEU A 19 17.16 14.28 -9.24
N TYR A 20 18.41 14.01 -9.64
CA TYR A 20 18.71 13.30 -10.88
C TYR A 20 18.73 11.80 -10.63
N VAL A 21 17.93 11.05 -11.40
CA VAL A 21 17.85 9.61 -11.33
C VAL A 21 18.44 9.02 -12.60
N GLY A 22 19.35 8.05 -12.46
CA GLY A 22 19.95 7.31 -13.56
C GLY A 22 20.02 5.81 -13.28
N ALA A 23 20.06 5.02 -14.37
CA ALA A 23 20.20 3.58 -14.32
C ALA A 23 20.85 3.03 -15.61
N ALA A 24 21.20 1.75 -15.62
CA ALA A 24 21.82 1.10 -16.77
C ALA A 24 20.81 0.85 -17.92
N SER A 25 19.51 0.76 -17.61
CA SER A 25 18.45 0.57 -18.59
C SER A 25 17.30 1.56 -18.37
N GLU A 26 16.50 1.79 -19.43
CA GLU A 26 15.33 2.67 -19.36
C GLU A 26 14.27 2.15 -18.38
N VAL A 27 14.05 0.83 -18.35
CA VAL A 27 13.10 0.20 -17.43
C VAL A 27 13.53 0.40 -15.98
N GLU A 28 14.79 0.17 -15.67
CA GLU A 28 15.35 0.38 -14.34
C GLU A 28 15.30 1.86 -13.92
N MET A 29 15.58 2.76 -14.86
CA MET A 29 15.49 4.20 -14.61
C MET A 29 14.06 4.62 -14.27
N LYS A 30 13.07 4.10 -15.00
CA LYS A 30 11.65 4.37 -14.73
C LYS A 30 11.24 3.83 -13.36
N GLU A 31 11.61 2.60 -13.04
CA GLU A 31 11.35 2.00 -11.72
C GLU A 31 11.94 2.84 -10.58
N LYS A 32 13.19 3.27 -10.71
CA LYS A 32 13.83 4.14 -9.71
C LYS A 32 13.13 5.48 -9.58
N LYS A 33 12.71 6.07 -10.70
CA LYS A 33 11.98 7.33 -10.70
C LYS A 33 10.64 7.19 -9.97
N ASP A 34 9.87 6.16 -10.29
CA ASP A 34 8.57 5.90 -9.68
C ASP A 34 8.73 5.69 -8.15
N ARG A 35 9.76 4.96 -7.73
CA ARG A 35 10.10 4.77 -6.30
C ARG A 35 10.46 6.06 -5.59
N VAL A 36 11.16 6.99 -6.25
CA VAL A 36 11.47 8.31 -5.69
C VAL A 36 10.21 9.18 -5.59
N ASP A 37 9.35 9.14 -6.61
CA ASP A 37 8.09 9.87 -6.59
C ASP A 37 7.18 9.37 -5.47
N ASP A 38 7.08 8.06 -5.26
CA ASP A 38 6.34 7.45 -4.14
C ASP A 38 6.90 7.88 -2.79
N ALA A 39 8.22 7.86 -2.62
CA ALA A 39 8.86 8.32 -1.39
C ALA A 39 8.59 9.81 -1.10
N LEU A 40 8.54 10.65 -2.14
CA LEU A 40 8.21 12.06 -2.01
C LEU A 40 6.76 12.26 -1.56
N HIS A 41 5.81 11.51 -2.15
CA HIS A 41 4.40 11.56 -1.76
C HIS A 41 4.19 11.05 -0.33
N ALA A 42 4.83 9.95 0.04
CA ALA A 42 4.80 9.41 1.40
C ALA A 42 5.35 10.39 2.42
N THR A 43 6.47 11.07 2.10
CA THR A 43 7.08 12.07 2.98
C THR A 43 6.15 13.27 3.20
N ARG A 44 5.50 13.76 2.14
CA ARG A 44 4.52 14.86 2.25
C ARG A 44 3.33 14.47 3.12
N ALA A 45 2.78 13.26 2.89
CA ALA A 45 1.68 12.73 3.70
C ALA A 45 2.08 12.60 5.19
N ALA A 46 3.32 12.20 5.46
CA ALA A 46 3.86 12.10 6.81
C ALA A 46 4.02 13.48 7.49
N VAL A 47 4.42 14.50 6.74
CA VAL A 47 4.51 15.89 7.25
C VAL A 47 3.11 16.45 7.58
N GLU A 48 2.10 16.09 6.80
CA GLU A 48 0.72 16.60 6.99
C GLU A 48 0.01 16.00 8.21
N GLU A 49 0.09 14.68 8.42
CA GLU A 49 -0.67 13.99 9.47
C GLU A 49 0.18 13.17 10.45
N GLY A 50 1.49 13.17 10.28
CA GLY A 50 2.41 12.38 11.11
C GLY A 50 2.60 10.95 10.60
N ILE A 51 3.28 10.17 11.44
CA ILE A 51 3.66 8.79 11.17
C ILE A 51 3.05 7.83 12.20
N VAL A 52 2.89 6.58 11.78
CA VAL A 52 2.44 5.46 12.62
C VAL A 52 3.40 4.28 12.45
N SER A 53 3.29 3.27 13.32
CA SER A 53 4.03 2.02 13.15
C SER A 53 3.63 1.35 11.83
N GLY A 54 4.63 0.97 11.04
CA GLY A 54 4.43 0.37 9.73
C GLY A 54 4.08 -1.12 9.78
N GLY A 55 4.18 -1.77 8.62
CA GLY A 55 3.96 -3.22 8.53
C GLY A 55 2.55 -3.70 8.87
N GLY A 56 1.54 -2.84 8.75
CA GLY A 56 0.15 -3.17 9.11
C GLY A 56 -0.15 -3.12 10.60
N VAL A 57 0.84 -2.85 11.47
CA VAL A 57 0.67 -2.87 12.93
C VAL A 57 -0.24 -1.75 13.43
N ALA A 58 -0.21 -0.58 12.81
CA ALA A 58 -1.11 0.52 13.18
C ALA A 58 -2.59 0.15 13.01
N LEU A 59 -2.94 -0.54 11.92
CA LEU A 59 -4.29 -1.05 11.69
C LEU A 59 -4.67 -2.13 12.69
N LEU A 60 -3.76 -3.07 12.94
CA LEU A 60 -3.96 -4.12 13.93
C LEU A 60 -4.23 -3.55 15.35
N ARG A 61 -3.49 -2.53 15.77
CA ARG A 61 -3.70 -1.84 17.06
C ARG A 61 -5.04 -1.12 17.14
N SER A 62 -5.60 -0.72 15.99
CA SER A 62 -6.90 -0.06 15.93
C SER A 62 -8.06 -0.98 16.27
N ILE A 63 -7.90 -2.31 16.23
CA ILE A 63 -8.92 -3.29 16.59
C ILE A 63 -9.44 -3.04 18.01
N SER A 64 -8.56 -2.75 18.97
CA SER A 64 -8.96 -2.47 20.36
C SER A 64 -9.90 -1.27 20.50
N LYS A 65 -9.97 -0.39 19.51
CA LYS A 65 -10.88 0.75 19.50
C LYS A 65 -12.29 0.37 19.02
N LEU A 66 -12.42 -0.72 18.28
CA LEU A 66 -13.72 -1.22 17.84
C LEU A 66 -14.58 -1.69 18.99
N ASP A 67 -13.98 -2.15 20.08
CA ASP A 67 -14.71 -2.56 21.30
C ASP A 67 -15.51 -1.40 21.92
N SER A 68 -15.12 -0.17 21.66
CA SER A 68 -15.83 1.03 22.12
C SER A 68 -17.02 1.43 21.23
N VAL A 69 -17.14 0.84 20.05
CA VAL A 69 -18.21 1.12 19.08
C VAL A 69 -19.45 0.33 19.47
N LYS A 70 -20.52 1.03 19.84
CA LYS A 70 -21.78 0.37 20.21
C LYS A 70 -22.59 0.03 18.97
N ALA A 71 -22.91 -1.24 18.81
CA ALA A 71 -23.88 -1.70 17.82
C ALA A 71 -25.31 -1.56 18.38
N ASN A 72 -26.24 -1.10 17.54
CA ASN A 72 -27.66 -0.98 17.91
C ASN A 72 -28.46 -2.23 17.53
N ASN A 73 -27.88 -3.11 16.69
CA ASN A 73 -28.51 -4.37 16.26
C ASN A 73 -27.40 -5.39 15.87
N ASP A 74 -27.81 -6.61 15.56
CA ASP A 74 -26.93 -7.73 15.23
C ASP A 74 -26.17 -7.50 13.90
N ASP A 75 -26.80 -6.85 12.92
CA ASP A 75 -26.17 -6.54 11.64
C ASP A 75 -25.00 -5.59 11.80
N GLN A 76 -25.17 -4.56 12.63
CA GLN A 76 -24.08 -3.63 12.96
C GLN A 76 -22.96 -4.33 13.73
N SER A 77 -23.30 -5.25 14.63
CA SER A 77 -22.31 -6.06 15.34
C SER A 77 -21.51 -6.92 14.36
N THR A 78 -22.18 -7.55 13.39
CA THR A 78 -21.53 -8.29 12.32
C THR A 78 -20.62 -7.41 11.48
N GLY A 79 -21.04 -6.20 11.13
CA GLY A 79 -20.21 -5.23 10.40
C GLY A 79 -18.93 -4.86 11.16
N ILE A 80 -19.02 -4.64 12.48
CA ILE A 80 -17.83 -4.39 13.33
C ILE A 80 -16.88 -5.57 13.31
N GLN A 81 -17.39 -6.81 13.38
CA GLN A 81 -16.57 -8.03 13.32
C GLN A 81 -15.87 -8.18 11.97
N ILE A 82 -16.56 -7.86 10.86
CA ILE A 82 -15.96 -7.86 9.51
C ILE A 82 -14.77 -6.89 9.44
N ILE A 83 -14.96 -5.67 9.94
CA ILE A 83 -13.88 -4.67 9.97
C ILE A 83 -12.72 -5.15 10.85
N SER A 84 -13.00 -5.67 12.05
CA SER A 84 -11.98 -6.22 12.95
C SER A 84 -11.10 -7.25 12.24
N ARG A 85 -11.72 -8.19 11.53
CA ARG A 85 -11.00 -9.21 10.78
C ARG A 85 -10.23 -8.65 9.57
N ALA A 86 -10.78 -7.65 8.90
CA ALA A 86 -10.12 -6.98 7.78
C ALA A 86 -8.86 -6.22 8.21
N LEU A 87 -8.83 -5.65 9.42
CA LEU A 87 -7.67 -4.93 9.95
C LEU A 87 -6.45 -5.83 10.23
N GLU A 88 -6.62 -7.14 10.35
CA GLU A 88 -5.52 -8.09 10.45
C GLU A 88 -4.86 -8.37 9.09
N SER A 89 -5.60 -8.21 8.00
CA SER A 89 -5.19 -8.65 6.67
C SER A 89 -3.86 -8.05 6.19
N PRO A 90 -3.55 -6.76 6.38
CA PRO A 90 -2.29 -6.20 5.90
C PRO A 90 -1.06 -6.84 6.52
N LEU A 91 -1.03 -7.02 7.84
CA LEU A 91 0.08 -7.69 8.50
C LEU A 91 0.16 -9.17 8.10
N ARG A 92 -0.98 -9.85 8.07
CA ARG A 92 -1.07 -11.26 7.65
C ARG A 92 -0.48 -11.47 6.26
N THR A 93 -0.88 -10.65 5.29
CA THR A 93 -0.39 -10.73 3.90
C THR A 93 1.11 -10.45 3.80
N ILE A 94 1.64 -9.49 4.55
CA ILE A 94 3.09 -9.21 4.59
C ILE A 94 3.85 -10.43 5.07
N VAL A 95 3.39 -11.09 6.14
CA VAL A 95 4.02 -12.28 6.70
C VAL A 95 3.94 -13.47 5.74
N GLU A 96 2.78 -13.71 5.13
CA GLU A 96 2.56 -14.79 4.17
C GLU A 96 3.43 -14.61 2.91
N ASN A 97 3.57 -13.37 2.41
CA ASN A 97 4.46 -13.05 1.30
C ASN A 97 5.95 -13.26 1.64
N ALA A 98 6.30 -13.17 2.93
CA ALA A 98 7.64 -13.50 3.42
C ALA A 98 7.82 -15.01 3.68
N GLY A 99 6.80 -15.83 3.45
CA GLY A 99 6.82 -17.29 3.68
C GLY A 99 6.55 -17.70 5.14
N GLY A 100 6.09 -16.77 5.99
CA GLY A 100 5.75 -17.02 7.39
C GLY A 100 4.27 -17.35 7.61
N GLU A 101 3.92 -17.76 8.84
CA GLU A 101 2.55 -18.04 9.25
C GLU A 101 1.90 -16.77 9.81
N GLY A 102 1.02 -16.15 9.01
CA GLY A 102 0.38 -14.87 9.35
C GLY A 102 -0.41 -14.88 10.65
N SER A 103 -1.11 -15.98 10.96
CA SER A 103 -1.94 -16.11 12.16
C SER A 103 -1.12 -16.04 13.45
N VAL A 104 0.03 -16.71 13.45
CA VAL A 104 0.94 -16.76 14.61
C VAL A 104 1.53 -15.38 14.88
N VAL A 105 1.96 -14.69 13.81
CA VAL A 105 2.55 -13.36 13.94
C VAL A 105 1.52 -12.34 14.40
N VAL A 106 0.30 -12.37 13.86
CA VAL A 106 -0.81 -11.49 14.27
C VAL A 106 -1.09 -11.64 15.75
N SER A 107 -1.27 -12.89 16.23
CA SER A 107 -1.51 -13.16 17.66
C SER A 107 -0.38 -12.59 18.54
N LYS A 108 0.87 -12.86 18.18
CA LYS A 108 2.02 -12.42 18.96
C LYS A 108 2.21 -10.90 18.95
N VAL A 109 1.87 -10.23 17.85
CA VAL A 109 1.90 -8.78 17.78
C VAL A 109 0.76 -8.18 18.60
N LEU A 110 -0.43 -8.78 18.64
CA LEU A 110 -1.56 -8.34 19.46
C LEU A 110 -1.21 -8.40 20.98
N ASP A 111 -0.50 -9.43 21.41
CA ASP A 111 -0.05 -9.57 22.79
C ASP A 111 0.99 -8.50 23.21
N GLY A 112 1.68 -7.93 22.21
CA GLY A 112 2.66 -6.86 22.43
C GLY A 112 1.99 -5.49 22.62
N LYS A 113 2.79 -4.47 22.94
CA LYS A 113 2.33 -3.10 23.20
C LYS A 113 2.98 -2.09 22.26
N ASP A 114 2.33 -0.96 22.07
CA ASP A 114 2.83 0.22 21.36
C ASP A 114 3.34 -0.12 19.96
N SER A 115 4.61 0.17 19.67
CA SER A 115 5.28 -0.04 18.39
C SER A 115 5.89 -1.44 18.20
N PHE A 116 5.64 -2.38 19.13
CA PHE A 116 6.09 -3.75 18.97
C PHE A 116 5.41 -4.40 17.76
N GLY A 117 6.22 -4.93 16.85
CA GLY A 117 5.75 -5.54 15.61
C GLY A 117 6.76 -6.53 15.03
N TYR A 118 6.48 -7.00 13.82
CA TYR A 118 7.28 -7.99 13.12
C TYR A 118 7.99 -7.35 11.92
N ASP A 119 9.30 -7.53 11.85
CA ASP A 119 10.11 -7.18 10.69
C ASP A 119 10.26 -8.40 9.77
N ALA A 120 9.50 -8.42 8.70
CA ALA A 120 9.48 -9.51 7.72
C ALA A 120 10.81 -9.69 6.97
N LYS A 121 11.66 -8.64 6.91
CA LYS A 121 12.97 -8.73 6.25
C LYS A 121 13.98 -9.51 7.08
N SER A 122 13.97 -9.34 8.39
CA SER A 122 14.93 -9.98 9.30
C SER A 122 14.35 -11.16 10.08
N ASP A 123 13.04 -11.46 9.88
CA ASP A 123 12.29 -12.49 10.61
C ASP A 123 12.40 -12.30 12.14
N LYS A 124 12.19 -11.04 12.61
CA LYS A 124 12.33 -10.71 14.02
C LYS A 124 11.22 -9.82 14.52
N TYR A 125 10.92 -9.97 15.81
CA TYR A 125 10.03 -9.06 16.51
C TYR A 125 10.83 -7.90 17.10
N VAL A 126 10.46 -6.68 16.73
CA VAL A 126 11.20 -5.46 17.04
C VAL A 126 10.28 -4.30 17.41
N ASP A 127 10.85 -3.25 17.96
CA ASP A 127 10.20 -1.94 18.02
C ASP A 127 10.30 -1.28 16.63
N LEU A 128 9.16 -1.14 15.95
CA LEU A 128 9.10 -0.67 14.57
C LEU A 128 9.58 0.77 14.40
N PHE A 129 9.30 1.66 15.38
CA PHE A 129 9.80 3.03 15.31
C PHE A 129 11.32 3.08 15.42
N LYS A 130 11.91 2.32 16.31
CA LYS A 130 13.38 2.25 16.45
C LYS A 130 14.06 1.61 15.25
N SER A 131 13.36 0.68 14.59
CA SER A 131 13.84 -0.01 13.38
C SER A 131 13.59 0.79 12.11
N GLY A 132 12.91 1.96 12.18
CA GLY A 132 12.59 2.78 11.01
C GLY A 132 11.49 2.20 10.12
N ILE A 133 10.70 1.25 10.63
CA ILE A 133 9.56 0.66 9.91
C ILE A 133 8.32 1.48 10.26
N ILE A 134 8.07 2.51 9.46
CA ILE A 134 7.04 3.51 9.70
C ILE A 134 6.21 3.73 8.44
N ASP A 135 4.93 4.06 8.63
CA ASP A 135 4.00 4.43 7.56
C ASP A 135 3.44 5.84 7.80
N PRO A 136 3.12 6.60 6.73
CA PRO A 136 2.38 7.85 6.86
C PRO A 136 0.95 7.57 7.36
N LYS A 137 0.55 8.23 8.44
CA LYS A 137 -0.81 8.08 9.00
C LYS A 137 -1.90 8.38 7.97
N LYS A 138 -1.73 9.42 7.18
CA LYS A 138 -2.67 9.82 6.13
C LYS A 138 -2.95 8.69 5.13
N VAL A 139 -1.90 8.01 4.67
CA VAL A 139 -2.02 6.91 3.70
C VAL A 139 -2.82 5.75 4.30
N THR A 140 -2.45 5.33 5.52
CA THR A 140 -3.12 4.22 6.22
C THR A 140 -4.59 4.52 6.50
N ARG A 141 -4.90 5.76 6.91
CA ARG A 141 -6.27 6.21 7.16
C ARG A 141 -7.11 6.23 5.88
N ILE A 142 -6.62 6.87 4.82
CA ILE A 142 -7.34 6.98 3.54
C ILE A 142 -7.55 5.59 2.91
N ALA A 143 -6.58 4.70 3.02
CA ALA A 143 -6.72 3.32 2.53
C ALA A 143 -7.90 2.61 3.21
N LEU A 144 -8.02 2.72 4.53
CA LEU A 144 -9.13 2.13 5.27
C LEU A 144 -10.48 2.78 4.92
N GLU A 145 -10.54 4.11 4.83
CA GLU A 145 -11.75 4.87 4.48
C GLU A 145 -12.24 4.48 3.07
N ASN A 146 -11.34 4.43 2.09
CA ASN A 146 -11.68 4.06 0.72
C ASN A 146 -12.12 2.58 0.63
N ALA A 147 -11.43 1.68 1.32
CA ALA A 147 -11.80 0.27 1.35
C ALA A 147 -13.20 0.08 1.95
N ALA A 148 -13.51 0.75 3.05
CA ALA A 148 -14.83 0.71 3.67
C ALA A 148 -15.92 1.30 2.75
N SER A 149 -15.63 2.40 2.05
CA SER A 149 -16.55 3.02 1.11
C SER A 149 -16.89 2.09 -0.06
N VAL A 150 -15.88 1.46 -0.67
CA VAL A 150 -16.10 0.51 -1.77
C VAL A 150 -16.83 -0.74 -1.29
N ALA A 151 -16.45 -1.29 -0.13
CA ALA A 151 -17.15 -2.43 0.46
C ALA A 151 -18.64 -2.12 0.73
N GLY A 152 -18.95 -0.92 1.24
CA GLY A 152 -20.32 -0.47 1.45
C GLY A 152 -21.12 -0.38 0.15
N MET A 153 -20.53 0.08 -0.93
CA MET A 153 -21.19 0.09 -2.25
C MET A 153 -21.45 -1.33 -2.75
N ILE A 154 -20.49 -2.25 -2.62
CA ILE A 154 -20.66 -3.64 -3.05
C ILE A 154 -21.78 -4.33 -2.25
N LEU A 155 -21.85 -4.10 -0.94
CA LEU A 155 -22.88 -4.68 -0.07
C LEU A 155 -24.30 -4.21 -0.43
N THR A 156 -24.44 -3.04 -1.06
CA THR A 156 -25.74 -2.50 -1.49
C THR A 156 -26.12 -2.85 -2.91
N THR A 157 -25.26 -3.55 -3.66
CA THR A 157 -25.52 -3.97 -5.04
C THR A 157 -26.05 -5.41 -5.09
N GLU A 158 -26.98 -5.68 -6.00
CA GLU A 158 -27.50 -7.03 -6.22
C GLU A 158 -26.64 -7.84 -7.18
N CYS A 159 -25.93 -7.18 -8.10
CA CYS A 159 -25.01 -7.83 -9.03
C CYS A 159 -23.89 -6.86 -9.45
N ALA A 160 -22.76 -7.41 -9.90
CA ALA A 160 -21.67 -6.69 -10.53
C ALA A 160 -21.43 -7.24 -11.95
N LEU A 161 -21.36 -6.33 -12.92
CA LEU A 161 -20.94 -6.66 -14.29
C LEU A 161 -19.47 -6.33 -14.43
N VAL A 162 -18.67 -7.31 -14.79
CA VAL A 162 -17.21 -7.14 -14.99
C VAL A 162 -16.81 -7.74 -16.33
N ASP A 163 -15.76 -7.17 -16.93
CA ASP A 163 -15.19 -7.72 -18.14
C ASP A 163 -14.51 -9.07 -17.83
N ILE A 164 -14.75 -10.05 -18.69
CA ILE A 164 -14.04 -11.33 -18.62
C ILE A 164 -12.66 -11.11 -19.23
N LYS A 165 -11.61 -11.47 -18.49
CA LYS A 165 -10.25 -11.49 -19.04
C LYS A 165 -10.23 -12.48 -20.22
N GLU A 166 -10.09 -11.97 -21.45
CA GLU A 166 -9.77 -12.81 -22.59
C GLU A 166 -8.31 -13.24 -22.48
N ASP A 167 -8.05 -14.53 -22.46
CA ASP A 167 -6.72 -15.08 -22.69
C ASP A 167 -6.33 -14.77 -24.13
N THR A 168 -5.70 -13.62 -24.37
CA THR A 168 -5.09 -13.32 -25.67
C THR A 168 -4.03 -14.38 -25.91
N PRO A 169 -4.21 -15.27 -26.92
CA PRO A 169 -3.18 -16.23 -27.26
C PRO A 169 -1.91 -15.44 -27.62
N ALA A 170 -0.78 -15.83 -27.01
CA ALA A 170 0.50 -15.23 -27.31
C ALA A 170 0.69 -15.22 -28.82
N THR A 171 0.73 -14.03 -29.43
CA THR A 171 0.98 -13.86 -30.87
C THR A 171 2.32 -14.52 -31.15
N PRO A 172 2.38 -15.55 -32.03
CA PRO A 172 3.65 -16.17 -32.36
C PRO A 172 4.57 -15.09 -32.94
N PRO A 173 5.87 -15.10 -32.62
CA PRO A 173 6.82 -14.14 -33.16
C PRO A 173 6.75 -14.23 -34.68
N MET A 174 6.40 -13.14 -35.34
CA MET A 174 6.36 -13.00 -36.80
C MET A 174 7.77 -13.25 -37.30
N GLY A 175 8.00 -14.47 -37.82
CA GLY A 175 9.25 -14.87 -38.41
C GLY A 175 9.60 -13.90 -39.55
N GLY A 176 10.76 -13.26 -39.45
CA GLY A 176 11.30 -12.39 -40.48
C GLY A 176 11.40 -13.13 -41.79
N GLY A 177 10.54 -12.77 -42.75
CA GLY A 177 10.63 -13.22 -44.14
C GLY A 177 11.90 -12.68 -44.76
N GLY A 178 12.89 -13.59 -44.99
CA GLY A 178 14.06 -13.29 -45.78
C GLY A 178 13.66 -12.91 -47.18
N MET A 179 14.12 -11.75 -47.67
CA MET A 179 14.06 -11.39 -49.08
C MET A 179 14.90 -12.38 -49.88
N PRO A 180 14.37 -13.00 -50.97
CA PRO A 180 15.21 -13.70 -51.91
C PRO A 180 15.96 -12.69 -52.78
N GLY A 181 17.28 -12.82 -52.86
CA GLY A 181 18.11 -12.00 -53.72
C GLY A 181 17.72 -12.14 -55.17
N MET A 182 17.67 -11.00 -55.87
CA MET A 182 17.71 -10.94 -57.33
C MET A 182 19.16 -10.71 -57.75
N MET A 183 19.59 -11.60 -58.67
CA MET A 183 20.79 -11.44 -59.49
C MET A 183 20.76 -10.16 -60.30
#